data_3be520633691cae913747e2e92f2fd4f
#
_entry.id   3be520633691cae913747e2e92f2fd4f
#
_cell.length_a   1.000
_cell.length_b   1.000
_cell.length_c   1.000
_cell.angle_alpha   90.00
_cell.angle_beta   90.00
_cell.angle_gamma   90.00
#
_symmetry.space_group_name_H-M   'P 1'
#
loop_
_entity.id
_entity.type
_entity.pdbx_description
1 polymer ?
#
loop_
_entity_poly.entity_id
_entity_poly.type
_entity_poly.pdbx_seq_one_letter_code
_entity_poly.pdbx_strand_id
1 'polypeptide(L)'
;MTVPDSPLSPRLARMKFRAWHRGTREADYMIGCFFDVRHKGWDEEALDWFERLLEEDDVDIMAWALGTQPVPEAFAGPEMDAMRRLDYVDIPR
;
A
#
# COMPACT_ATOMS: atom_id res chain seq x y z
N MET A 1 -14.92 -27.95 5.20
CA MET A 1 -13.78 -27.20 4.76
C MET A 1 -13.54 -26.01 5.67
N THR A 2 -12.33 -25.86 6.06
CA THR A 2 -11.98 -24.74 6.92
C THR A 2 -11.49 -23.59 6.06
N VAL A 3 -12.04 -22.43 6.28
CA VAL A 3 -11.48 -21.24 5.69
C VAL A 3 -10.30 -20.86 6.56
N PRO A 4 -9.07 -21.04 6.07
CA PRO A 4 -7.90 -20.79 6.90
C PRO A 4 -7.82 -19.36 7.39
N ASP A 5 -8.28 -18.45 6.56
CA ASP A 5 -8.34 -17.06 6.93
C ASP A 5 -9.73 -16.56 6.70
N SER A 6 -10.16 -15.64 7.54
CA SER A 6 -11.41 -14.96 7.29
C SER A 6 -11.30 -14.26 5.95
N PRO A 7 -12.34 -14.34 5.11
CA PRO A 7 -12.32 -13.58 3.88
C PRO A 7 -12.17 -12.10 4.20
N LEU A 8 -11.47 -11.39 3.33
CA LEU A 8 -11.33 -9.96 3.47
C LEU A 8 -12.71 -9.31 3.37
N SER A 9 -12.93 -8.26 4.14
CA SER A 9 -14.12 -7.46 4.00
C SER A 9 -14.18 -6.91 2.57
N PRO A 10 -15.37 -6.55 2.07
CA PRO A 10 -15.46 -5.95 0.74
C PRO A 10 -14.53 -4.75 0.56
N ARG A 11 -14.39 -3.93 1.61
CA ARG A 11 -13.49 -2.78 1.56
C ARG A 11 -12.04 -3.20 1.37
N LEU A 12 -11.58 -4.17 2.17
CA LEU A 12 -10.21 -4.64 2.07
C LEU A 12 -9.95 -5.37 0.76
N ALA A 13 -10.93 -6.13 0.28
CA ALA A 13 -10.79 -6.82 -1.00
C ALA A 13 -10.61 -5.84 -2.15
N ARG A 14 -11.37 -4.74 -2.14
CA ARG A 14 -11.21 -3.69 -3.17
C ARG A 14 -9.86 -3.01 -3.06
N MET A 15 -9.41 -2.74 -1.83
CA MET A 15 -8.10 -2.13 -1.62
C MET A 15 -6.99 -3.03 -2.13
N LYS A 16 -7.08 -4.32 -1.83
CA LYS A 16 -6.10 -5.30 -2.29
C LYS A 16 -6.05 -5.34 -3.81
N PHE A 17 -7.21 -5.41 -4.46
CA PHE A 17 -7.27 -5.43 -5.90
C PHE A 17 -6.62 -4.17 -6.49
N ARG A 18 -6.96 -3.01 -5.96
CA ARG A 18 -6.42 -1.75 -6.47
C ARG A 18 -4.92 -1.63 -6.21
N ALA A 19 -4.44 -2.16 -5.09
CA ALA A 19 -3.02 -2.12 -4.76
C ALA A 19 -2.19 -2.99 -5.70
N TRP A 20 -2.76 -4.12 -6.14
CA TRP A 20 -2.06 -5.07 -7.00
C TRP A 20 -2.29 -4.86 -8.49
N HIS A 21 -3.14 -3.90 -8.87
CA HIS A 21 -3.50 -3.66 -10.27
C HIS A 21 -3.31 -2.19 -10.61
N ARG A 22 -2.06 -1.74 -10.47
CA ARG A 22 -1.76 -0.33 -10.71
C ARG A 22 -1.43 -0.02 -12.17
N GLY A 23 -0.99 -1.03 -12.92
CA GLY A 23 -0.69 -0.84 -14.34
C GLY A 23 0.76 -1.11 -14.71
N THR A 24 1.66 -1.11 -13.76
CA THR A 24 3.04 -1.52 -13.99
C THR A 24 3.41 -2.57 -12.94
N ARG A 25 4.33 -3.45 -13.31
CA ARG A 25 4.77 -4.51 -12.41
C ARG A 25 5.40 -3.92 -11.15
N GLU A 26 6.21 -2.88 -11.31
CA GLU A 26 6.89 -2.27 -10.18
C GLU A 26 5.91 -1.65 -9.19
N ALA A 27 4.93 -0.92 -9.67
CA ALA A 27 3.93 -0.30 -8.81
C ALA A 27 3.04 -1.36 -8.17
N ASP A 28 2.59 -2.35 -8.93
CA ASP A 28 1.79 -3.44 -8.41
C ASP A 28 2.52 -4.13 -7.25
N TYR A 29 3.78 -4.44 -7.47
CA TYR A 29 4.56 -5.17 -6.48
C TYR A 29 4.80 -4.34 -5.23
N MET A 30 5.23 -3.09 -5.41
CA MET A 30 5.51 -2.23 -4.26
C MET A 30 4.25 -1.95 -3.44
N ILE A 31 3.21 -1.48 -4.08
CA ILE A 31 2.00 -1.06 -3.37
C ILE A 31 1.22 -2.27 -2.87
N GLY A 32 1.18 -3.34 -3.68
CA GLY A 32 0.53 -4.59 -3.28
C GLY A 32 1.20 -5.25 -2.09
N CYS A 33 2.53 -5.36 -2.10
CA CYS A 33 3.26 -5.95 -0.98
C CYS A 33 3.09 -5.12 0.28
N PHE A 34 3.10 -3.80 0.15
CA PHE A 34 2.87 -2.93 1.29
C PHE A 34 1.51 -3.22 1.93
N PHE A 35 0.47 -3.32 1.11
CA PHE A 35 -0.85 -3.66 1.62
C PHE A 35 -0.83 -5.01 2.34
N ASP A 36 -0.27 -6.04 1.69
CA ASP A 36 -0.30 -7.39 2.23
C ASP A 36 0.40 -7.47 3.58
N VAL A 37 1.51 -6.77 3.74
CA VAL A 37 2.29 -6.83 4.97
C VAL A 37 1.67 -5.98 6.09
N ARG A 38 1.11 -4.83 5.74
CA ARG A 38 0.74 -3.85 6.75
C ARG A 38 -0.74 -3.82 7.12
N HIS A 39 -1.63 -4.26 6.24
CA HIS A 39 -3.07 -3.99 6.43
C HIS A 39 -3.66 -4.59 7.70
N LYS A 40 -3.10 -5.68 8.18
CA LYS A 40 -3.64 -6.37 9.36
C LYS A 40 -3.56 -5.53 10.62
N GLY A 41 -2.62 -4.60 10.67
CA GLY A 41 -2.48 -3.72 11.82
C GLY A 41 -3.13 -2.36 11.66
N TRP A 42 -3.88 -2.14 10.59
CA TRP A 42 -4.44 -0.82 10.32
C TRP A 42 -5.76 -0.60 11.04
N ASP A 43 -5.88 0.58 11.65
CA ASP A 43 -7.15 1.07 12.16
C ASP A 43 -7.87 1.85 11.03
N GLU A 44 -9.03 2.42 11.37
CA GLU A 44 -9.82 3.15 10.38
C GLU A 44 -9.04 4.31 9.76
N GLU A 45 -8.25 5.00 10.56
CA GLU A 45 -7.47 6.13 10.05
C GLU A 45 -6.45 5.67 9.02
N ALA A 46 -5.78 4.56 9.29
CA ALA A 46 -4.79 4.02 8.34
C ALA A 46 -5.48 3.50 7.08
N LEU A 47 -6.64 2.87 7.21
CA LEU A 47 -7.40 2.41 6.05
C LEU A 47 -7.82 3.59 5.18
N ASP A 48 -8.31 4.66 5.79
CA ASP A 48 -8.68 5.87 5.06
C ASP A 48 -7.47 6.47 4.34
N TRP A 49 -6.34 6.49 5.02
CA TRP A 49 -5.09 6.98 4.43
C TRP A 49 -4.73 6.18 3.17
N PHE A 50 -4.79 4.86 3.26
CA PHE A 50 -4.41 4.02 2.13
C PHE A 50 -5.40 4.16 0.97
N GLU A 51 -6.69 4.27 1.27
CA GLU A 51 -7.68 4.48 0.21
C GLU A 51 -7.42 5.79 -0.53
N ARG A 52 -7.08 6.84 0.21
CA ARG A 52 -6.73 8.11 -0.44
C ARG A 52 -5.46 7.99 -1.26
N LEU A 53 -4.48 7.24 -0.76
CA LEU A 53 -3.24 7.02 -1.48
C LEU A 53 -3.49 6.31 -2.80
N LEU A 54 -4.38 5.33 -2.80
CA LEU A 54 -4.72 4.58 -4.02
C LEU A 54 -5.32 5.45 -5.12
N GLU A 55 -5.82 6.64 -4.78
CA GLU A 55 -6.34 7.59 -5.77
C GLU A 55 -5.23 8.38 -6.47
N GLU A 56 -4.02 8.33 -5.95
CA GLU A 56 -2.91 9.09 -6.52
C GLU A 56 -2.25 8.32 -7.66
N ASP A 57 -1.53 9.03 -8.51
CA ASP A 57 -0.81 8.42 -9.62
C ASP A 57 0.35 7.57 -9.11
N ASP A 58 0.61 6.47 -9.78
CA ASP A 58 1.70 5.56 -9.40
C ASP A 58 3.04 6.26 -9.39
N VAL A 59 3.28 7.13 -10.35
CA VAL A 59 4.53 7.88 -10.44
C VAL A 59 4.75 8.69 -9.16
N ASP A 60 3.70 9.32 -8.67
CA ASP A 60 3.79 10.11 -7.45
C ASP A 60 4.01 9.23 -6.22
N ILE A 61 3.21 8.16 -6.10
CA ILE A 61 3.33 7.26 -4.95
C ILE A 61 4.75 6.69 -4.88
N MET A 62 5.26 6.24 -6.00
CA MET A 62 6.59 5.65 -6.05
C MET A 62 7.68 6.68 -5.76
N ALA A 63 7.51 7.91 -6.25
CA ALA A 63 8.46 8.97 -5.95
C ALA A 63 8.52 9.27 -4.46
N TRP A 64 7.36 9.26 -3.80
CA TRP A 64 7.33 9.48 -2.35
C TRP A 64 7.98 8.31 -1.61
N ALA A 65 7.67 7.08 -2.01
CA ALA A 65 8.21 5.89 -1.36
C ALA A 65 9.73 5.81 -1.53
N LEU A 66 10.23 6.18 -2.70
CA LEU A 66 11.67 6.12 -2.99
C LEU A 66 12.43 7.36 -2.53
N GLY A 67 11.70 8.40 -2.12
CA GLY A 67 12.33 9.61 -1.62
C GLY A 67 12.81 10.57 -2.70
N THR A 68 12.37 10.40 -3.94
CA THR A 68 12.77 11.28 -5.03
C THR A 68 11.92 12.55 -5.12
N GLN A 69 10.79 12.56 -4.40
CA GLN A 69 9.93 13.73 -4.28
C GLN A 69 9.50 13.84 -2.82
N PRO A 70 9.32 15.07 -2.32
CA PRO A 70 8.86 15.24 -0.94
C PRO A 70 7.42 14.75 -0.80
N VAL A 71 7.14 14.12 0.34
CA VAL A 71 5.81 13.61 0.64
C VAL A 71 4.89 14.78 0.98
N PRO A 72 3.71 14.89 0.33
CA PRO A 72 2.75 15.90 0.72
C PRO A 72 2.29 15.71 2.16
N GLU A 73 2.01 16.80 2.82
CA GLU A 73 1.56 16.77 4.22
C GLU A 73 0.34 15.86 4.39
N ALA A 74 -0.55 15.84 3.41
CA ALA A 74 -1.76 15.03 3.46
C ALA A 74 -1.48 13.53 3.58
N PHE A 75 -0.30 13.08 3.16
CA PHE A 75 0.06 11.67 3.20
C PHE A 75 1.18 11.36 4.18
N ALA A 76 1.73 12.37 4.85
CA ALA A 76 2.79 12.16 5.84
C ALA A 76 2.24 11.45 7.07
N GLY A 77 3.07 10.63 7.69
CA GLY A 77 2.70 9.93 8.90
C GLY A 77 3.35 8.56 9.00
N PRO A 78 2.96 7.78 10.01
CA PRO A 78 3.62 6.50 10.29
C PRO A 78 3.55 5.52 9.14
N GLU A 79 2.43 5.45 8.42
CA GLU A 79 2.31 4.49 7.32
C GLU A 79 3.13 4.91 6.11
N MET A 80 3.22 6.20 5.83
CA MET A 80 4.13 6.66 4.77
C MET A 80 5.58 6.39 5.16
N ASP A 81 5.93 6.59 6.42
CA ASP A 81 7.28 6.27 6.90
C ASP A 81 7.57 4.79 6.71
N ALA A 82 6.59 3.93 7.00
CA ALA A 82 6.74 2.50 6.78
C ALA A 82 6.93 2.17 5.30
N MET A 83 6.17 2.82 4.43
CA MET A 83 6.31 2.60 2.99
C MET A 83 7.70 2.99 2.50
N ARG A 84 8.25 4.07 3.03
CA ARG A 84 9.56 4.56 2.63
C ARG A 84 10.71 3.68 3.10
N ARG A 85 10.50 2.80 4.07
CA ARG A 85 11.54 1.88 4.51
C ARG A 85 11.80 0.78 3.50
N LEU A 86 10.83 0.45 2.65
CA LEU A 86 10.93 -0.55 1.59
C LEU A 86 11.31 -1.94 2.11
N ASP A 87 11.03 -2.23 3.37
CA ASP A 87 11.37 -3.52 3.99
C ASP A 87 10.29 -4.57 3.82
N TYR A 88 9.18 -4.21 3.19
CA TYR A 88 8.05 -5.10 2.92
C TYR A 88 8.15 -5.72 1.52
N VAL A 89 9.10 -5.29 0.71
CA VAL A 89 9.25 -5.76 -0.65
C VAL A 89 10.39 -6.77 -0.69
N ASP A 90 10.08 -7.96 -1.19
CA ASP A 90 11.10 -8.98 -1.39
C ASP A 90 11.57 -8.89 -2.84
N ILE A 91 12.59 -8.09 -3.07
CA ILE A 91 13.11 -7.87 -4.40
C ILE A 91 14.22 -8.87 -4.68
N PRO A 92 14.06 -9.75 -5.68
CA PRO A 92 15.12 -10.67 -6.08
C PRO A 92 16.34 -9.88 -6.56
N ARG A 93 17.50 -10.36 -6.20
CA ARG A 93 18.75 -9.72 -6.58
C ARG A 93 19.55 -10.56 -7.53
#